data_cde70a76acaa7cf80f07a1badedfb2b9
#
_entry.id   cde70a76acaa7cf80f07a1badedfb2b9
#
_cell.length_a   1.000
_cell.length_b   1.000
_cell.length_c   1.000
_cell.angle_alpha   90.00
_cell.angle_beta   90.00
_cell.angle_gamma   90.00
#
_symmetry.space_group_name_H-M   'P 1'
#
loop_
_entity.id
_entity.type
_entity.pdbx_description
1 polymer ?
#
loop_
_entity_poly.entity_id
_entity_poly.type
_entity_poly.pdbx_seq_one_letter_code
_entity_poly.pdbx_strand_id
1 'polypeptide(L)' 'MGVIRWMCSEGDTQVAWNEADVDSMDRAKEMVERAFTEGRGVFRIGPDGVGERLHAFDPNAREIVVIPQLRGG' A
#
# COMPACT_ATOMS: atom_id res chain seq x y z
N MET A 1 12.19 0.19 6.00
CA MET A 1 11.14 -0.63 6.64
C MET A 1 9.80 0.04 6.50
N GLY A 2 8.83 -0.67 6.01
CA GLY A 2 7.51 -0.11 5.81
C GLY A 2 6.42 -1.13 6.03
N VAL A 3 5.18 -0.67 6.05
CA VAL A 3 4.01 -1.52 6.20
C VAL A 3 2.93 -1.10 5.19
N ILE A 4 2.28 -2.09 4.59
CA ILE A 4 1.10 -1.87 3.77
C ILE A 4 -0.11 -2.27 4.59
N ARG A 5 -1.09 -1.38 4.67
CA ARG A 5 -2.39 -1.67 5.24
C ARG A 5 -3.38 -1.84 4.10
N TRP A 6 -3.79 -3.07 3.90
CA TRP A 6 -4.77 -3.39 2.86
C TRP A 6 -6.14 -3.43 3.51
N MET A 7 -6.93 -2.41 3.27
CA MET A 7 -8.27 -2.29 3.84
C MET A 7 -9.29 -2.96 2.93
N CYS A 8 -10.13 -3.79 3.52
CA CYS A 8 -11.24 -4.40 2.79
C CYS A 8 -12.45 -4.51 3.72
N SER A 9 -13.61 -4.88 3.14
CA SER A 9 -14.85 -4.97 3.89
C SER A 9 -14.81 -6.02 4.99
N GLU A 10 -13.91 -6.99 4.89
CA GLU A 10 -13.80 -8.11 5.84
C GLU A 10 -12.72 -7.87 6.90
N GLY A 11 -12.08 -6.73 6.90
CA GLY A 11 -11.03 -6.38 7.83
C GLY A 11 -9.77 -5.92 7.13
N ASP A 12 -8.73 -5.66 7.91
CA ASP A 12 -7.48 -5.17 7.39
C ASP A 12 -6.43 -6.26 7.34
N THR A 13 -5.66 -6.29 6.26
CA THR A 13 -4.47 -7.12 6.16
C THR A 13 -3.26 -6.20 6.20
N GLN A 14 -2.25 -6.55 6.99
CA GLN A 14 -1.02 -5.78 7.05
C GLN A 14 0.14 -6.62 6.57
N VAL A 15 0.98 -6.03 5.71
CA VAL A 15 2.19 -6.68 5.21
C VAL A 15 3.35 -5.71 5.42
N ALA A 16 4.35 -6.17 6.16
CA ALA A 16 5.55 -5.39 6.38
C ALA A 16 6.62 -5.75 5.35
N TRP A 17 7.43 -4.77 4.96
CA TRP A 17 8.60 -5.03 4.14
C TRP A 17 9.83 -4.41 4.77
N ASN A 18 10.98 -4.99 4.45
CA ASN A 18 12.28 -4.51 4.91
C ASN A 18 13.20 -4.45 3.71
N GLU A 19 13.90 -3.33 3.56
CA GLU A 19 14.84 -3.12 2.46
C GLU A 19 15.95 -4.17 2.41
N ALA A 20 16.32 -4.73 3.55
CA ALA A 20 17.31 -5.79 3.64
C ALA A 20 16.76 -7.16 3.23
N ASP A 21 15.44 -7.30 3.11
CA ASP A 21 14.77 -8.54 2.74
C ASP A 21 14.12 -8.38 1.38
N VAL A 22 14.80 -8.85 0.35
CA VAL A 22 14.35 -8.73 -1.04
C VAL A 22 12.99 -9.38 -1.25
N ASP A 23 12.74 -10.51 -0.61
CA ASP A 23 11.47 -11.22 -0.77
C ASP A 23 10.30 -10.40 -0.21
N SER A 24 10.49 -9.74 0.93
CA SER A 24 9.44 -8.89 1.49
C SER A 24 9.18 -7.66 0.61
N MET A 25 10.23 -7.10 0.02
CA MET A 25 10.11 -5.99 -0.93
C MET A 25 9.31 -6.39 -2.15
N ASP A 26 9.60 -7.57 -2.72
CA ASP A 26 8.90 -8.07 -3.89
C ASP A 26 7.42 -8.28 -3.59
N ARG A 27 7.10 -8.83 -2.42
CA ARG A 27 5.69 -9.02 -2.01
C ARG A 27 4.97 -7.70 -1.87
N ALA A 28 5.60 -6.72 -1.25
CA ALA A 28 5.00 -5.40 -1.08
C ALA A 28 4.74 -4.74 -2.43
N LYS A 29 5.72 -4.83 -3.33
CA LYS A 29 5.59 -4.28 -4.67
C LYS A 29 4.45 -4.95 -5.43
N GLU A 30 4.35 -6.27 -5.37
CA GLU A 30 3.28 -7.02 -6.03
C GLU A 30 1.90 -6.63 -5.49
N MET A 31 1.78 -6.45 -4.18
CA MET A 31 0.52 -6.00 -3.57
C MET A 31 0.10 -4.65 -4.10
N VAL A 32 1.03 -3.71 -4.16
CA VAL A 32 0.73 -2.36 -4.64
C VAL A 32 0.35 -2.39 -6.12
N GLU A 33 1.08 -3.15 -6.93
CA GLU A 33 0.76 -3.29 -8.35
C GLU A 33 -0.62 -3.91 -8.55
N ARG A 34 -0.96 -4.91 -7.74
CA ARG A 34 -2.28 -5.52 -7.76
C ARG A 34 -3.37 -4.51 -7.41
N ALA A 35 -3.11 -3.65 -6.43
CA ALA A 35 -4.04 -2.61 -6.07
C ALA A 35 -4.32 -1.67 -7.24
N PHE A 36 -3.29 -1.27 -7.98
CA PHE A 36 -3.47 -0.44 -9.16
C PHE A 36 -4.28 -1.17 -10.24
N THR A 37 -4.00 -2.43 -10.46
CA THR A 37 -4.74 -3.24 -11.43
C THR A 37 -6.21 -3.35 -11.07
N GLU A 38 -6.52 -3.43 -9.78
CA GLU A 38 -7.90 -3.52 -9.30
C GLU A 38 -8.59 -2.15 -9.19
N GLY A 39 -7.90 -1.07 -9.50
CA GLY A 39 -8.45 0.27 -9.41
C GLY A 39 -8.62 0.78 -7.99
N ARG A 40 -7.85 0.25 -7.05
CA ARG A 40 -7.90 0.70 -5.66
C ARG A 40 -7.12 1.99 -5.49
N GLY A 41 -7.49 2.76 -4.47
CA GLY A 41 -6.69 3.92 -4.07
C GLY A 41 -5.49 3.48 -3.26
N VAL A 42 -4.32 4.01 -3.59
CA VAL A 42 -3.07 3.71 -2.89
C VAL A 42 -2.46 5.02 -2.41
N PHE A 43 -2.20 5.12 -1.11
CA PHE A 43 -1.72 6.35 -0.50
C PHE A 43 -0.52 6.07 0.38
N ARG A 44 0.46 6.98 0.32
CA ARG A 44 1.56 7.01 1.27
C ARG A 44 1.19 7.95 2.41
N ILE A 45 1.33 7.49 3.64
CA ILE A 45 1.08 8.30 4.81
C ILE A 45 2.40 8.89 5.30
N GLY A 46 2.49 10.21 5.30
CA GLY A 46 3.67 10.92 5.76
C GLY A 46 3.73 11.04 7.28
N PRO A 47 4.85 11.53 7.82
CA PRO A 47 5.02 11.68 9.27
C PRO A 47 4.02 12.66 9.91
N ASP A 48 3.44 13.53 9.12
CA ASP A 48 2.40 14.46 9.54
C ASP A 48 0.99 13.85 9.47
N GLY A 49 0.86 12.60 9.06
CA GLY A 49 -0.41 11.92 8.92
C GLY A 49 -1.16 12.22 7.63
N VAL A 50 -0.57 13.01 6.75
CA VAL A 50 -1.20 13.37 5.48
C VAL A 50 -0.96 12.28 4.46
N GLY A 51 -2.02 11.86 3.76
CA GLY A 51 -1.94 10.88 2.70
C GLY A 51 -1.62 11.52 1.37
N GLU A 52 -0.68 10.95 0.65
CA GLU A 52 -0.32 11.35 -0.70
C GLU A 52 -0.58 10.20 -1.66
N ARG A 53 -1.34 10.46 -2.72
CA ARG A 53 -1.68 9.41 -3.67
C ARG A 53 -0.44 8.92 -4.41
N LEU A 54 -0.27 7.60 -4.44
CA LEU A 54 0.82 6.98 -5.16
C LEU A 54 0.35 6.48 -6.53
N HIS A 55 1.27 6.53 -7.49
CA HIS A 55 1.09 5.97 -8.82
C HIS A 55 2.04 4.80 -9.07
N ALA A 56 2.93 4.54 -8.13
CA ALA A 56 3.87 3.43 -8.17
C ALA A 56 4.28 3.09 -6.74
N PHE A 57 4.81 1.88 -6.53
CA PHE A 57 5.31 1.48 -5.22
C PHE A 57 6.49 2.37 -4.82
N ASP A 58 6.43 2.89 -3.59
CA ASP A 58 7.49 3.71 -3.02
C ASP A 58 8.19 2.91 -1.91
N PRO A 59 9.39 2.38 -2.16
CA PRO A 59 10.10 1.59 -1.15
C PRO A 59 10.56 2.40 0.05
N ASN A 60 10.59 3.73 -0.07
CA ASN A 60 10.98 4.62 1.02
C ASN A 60 9.81 5.03 1.90
N ALA A 61 8.59 4.70 1.53
CA ALA A 61 7.42 4.98 2.35
C ALA A 61 7.46 4.14 3.62
N ARG A 62 7.06 4.74 4.73
CA ARG A 62 6.96 4.01 6.00
C ARG A 62 5.61 3.32 6.13
N GLU A 63 4.58 3.92 5.57
CA GLU A 63 3.24 3.37 5.60
C GLU A 63 2.53 3.63 4.28
N ILE A 64 1.95 2.58 3.72
CA ILE A 64 1.12 2.66 2.53
C ILE A 64 -0.25 2.11 2.91
N VAL A 65 -1.30 2.85 2.55
CA VAL A 65 -2.68 2.44 2.79
C VAL A 65 -3.34 2.18 1.44
N VAL A 66 -3.93 1.00 1.31
CA VAL A 66 -4.71 0.61 0.13
C VAL A 66 -6.18 0.56 0.55
N ILE A 67 -6.99 1.38 -0.07
CA ILE A 67 -8.43 1.44 0.21
C ILE A 67 -9.21 0.60 -0.80
N PRO A 68 -10.42 0.18 -0.46
CA PRO A 68 -11.27 -0.55 -1.41
C PRO A 68 -11.57 0.28 -2.65
N GLN A 69 -11.84 -0.42 -3.76
CA GLN A 69 -12.25 0.23 -4.98
C GLN A 69 -13.53 1.03 -4.74
N LEU A 70 -13.44 2.33 -5.00
CA LEU A 70 -14.60 3.19 -4.93
C LEU A 70 -15.34 3.10 -6.26
N ARG A 71 -16.49 2.46 -6.25
CA ARG A 71 -17.36 2.51 -7.40
C ARG A 71 -18.15 3.80 -7.30
N GLY A 72 -17.74 4.76 -8.10
CA GLY A 72 -18.57 5.91 -8.33
C GLY A 72 -19.89 5.42 -8.88
N GLY A 73 -20.91 5.68 -8.18
CA GLY A 73 -22.27 5.25 -8.51
C GLY A 73 -22.70 5.64 -9.90
#